data_fa8026c910352f69d5fa73442a0598a6
#
_entry.id   fa8026c910352f69d5fa73442a0598a6
#
_cell.length_a   1.000
_cell.length_b   1.000
_cell.length_c   1.000
_cell.angle_alpha   90.00
_cell.angle_beta   90.00
_cell.angle_gamma   90.00
#
_symmetry.space_group_name_H-M   'P 1'
#
loop_
_entity.id
_entity.type
_entity.pdbx_description
1 polymer ?
#
loop_
_entity_poly.entity_id
_entity_poly.type
_entity_poly.pdbx_seq_one_letter_code
_entity_poly.pdbx_strand_id
1 'polypeptide(L)'
;PITPSSEVPEYYAKAMRERPEEGITFIQAETEVSAFNMVAGAVATGHRAMTATSGPGFSLGQEAMSYMSAADLPAVIVEIMRSGPADGEILAAQGDYFQAVKGGGHGDYKLLVFAPASIQEAVDLMFVAFDKADQYRMPAMILGDGMIGQMMEPVELPPAVDLQSLPEKPWCLRGWDGQGERRIVSSLRIQPE
;
A
#
# COMPACT_ATOMS: atom_id res chain seq x y z
N PRO A 1 -9.78 7.06 6.53
CA PRO A 1 -8.69 8.04 6.45
C PRO A 1 -8.33 8.56 7.84
N ILE A 2 -7.06 8.82 8.05
CA ILE A 2 -6.52 9.37 9.30
C ILE A 2 -5.51 10.48 8.98
N THR A 3 -5.59 11.60 9.73
CA THR A 3 -4.68 12.75 9.54
C THR A 3 -3.24 12.38 9.93
N PRO A 4 -2.22 12.78 9.12
CA PRO A 4 -2.24 13.70 7.98
C PRO A 4 -2.28 13.04 6.58
N SER A 5 -2.80 11.84 6.44
CA SER A 5 -2.92 11.16 5.13
C SER A 5 -4.30 11.29 4.46
N SER A 6 -5.20 12.11 5.01
CA SER A 6 -6.62 12.17 4.61
C SER A 6 -6.84 12.66 3.18
N GLU A 7 -5.96 13.51 2.66
CA GLU A 7 -6.04 14.07 1.32
C GLU A 7 -5.93 12.99 0.23
N VAL A 8 -5.18 11.92 0.48
CA VAL A 8 -5.00 10.82 -0.49
C VAL A 8 -6.33 10.11 -0.75
N PRO A 9 -7.03 9.51 0.25
CA PRO A 9 -8.32 8.87 0.03
C PRO A 9 -9.41 9.85 -0.42
N GLU A 10 -9.38 11.11 0.03
CA GLU A 10 -10.32 12.14 -0.43
C GLU A 10 -10.19 12.38 -1.93
N TYR A 11 -8.96 12.53 -2.42
CA TYR A 11 -8.69 12.68 -3.85
C TYR A 11 -9.24 11.50 -4.66
N TYR A 12 -8.98 10.26 -4.24
CA TYR A 12 -9.45 9.08 -4.96
C TYR A 12 -10.97 8.91 -4.91
N ALA A 13 -11.60 9.23 -3.78
CA ALA A 13 -13.06 9.24 -3.66
C ALA A 13 -13.71 10.25 -4.62
N LYS A 14 -13.08 11.41 -4.82
CA LYS A 14 -13.49 12.43 -5.79
C LYS A 14 -13.23 11.96 -7.22
N ALA A 15 -12.03 11.48 -7.51
CA ALA A 15 -11.63 11.03 -8.84
C ALA A 15 -12.53 9.91 -9.36
N MET A 16 -12.84 8.90 -8.55
CA MET A 16 -13.74 7.81 -8.94
C MET A 16 -15.12 8.31 -9.38
N ARG A 17 -15.61 9.37 -8.74
CA ARG A 17 -16.93 9.94 -9.04
C ARG A 17 -16.92 10.87 -10.25
N GLU A 18 -15.86 11.69 -10.39
CA GLU A 18 -15.76 12.73 -11.41
C GLU A 18 -15.12 12.26 -12.71
N ARG A 19 -14.34 11.17 -12.66
CA ARG A 19 -13.58 10.60 -13.78
C ARG A 19 -13.74 9.08 -13.86
N PRO A 20 -14.97 8.58 -14.01
CA PRO A 20 -15.24 7.13 -14.04
C PRO A 20 -14.54 6.41 -15.19
N GLU A 21 -14.19 7.12 -16.27
CA GLU A 21 -13.44 6.60 -17.43
C GLU A 21 -12.01 6.16 -17.07
N GLU A 22 -11.44 6.65 -15.97
CA GLU A 22 -10.12 6.22 -15.49
C GLU A 22 -10.14 4.83 -14.82
N GLY A 23 -11.33 4.26 -14.59
CA GLY A 23 -11.47 2.92 -14.01
C GLY A 23 -10.98 2.81 -12.57
N ILE A 24 -10.87 3.92 -11.84
CA ILE A 24 -10.46 3.95 -10.44
C ILE A 24 -11.54 3.32 -9.58
N THR A 25 -11.17 2.37 -8.73
CA THR A 25 -12.04 1.84 -7.67
C THR A 25 -11.55 2.33 -6.33
N PHE A 26 -12.37 3.09 -5.63
CA PHE A 26 -12.11 3.55 -4.27
C PHE A 26 -13.15 3.00 -3.31
N ILE A 27 -12.70 2.46 -2.19
CA ILE A 27 -13.59 1.96 -1.13
C ILE A 27 -13.07 2.52 0.19
N GLN A 28 -13.93 3.19 0.92
CA GLN A 28 -13.67 3.59 2.30
C GLN A 28 -14.09 2.46 3.23
N ALA A 29 -13.11 1.81 3.84
CA ALA A 29 -13.37 0.81 4.88
C ALA A 29 -13.74 1.49 6.21
N GLU A 30 -14.39 0.76 7.08
CA GLU A 30 -14.79 1.22 8.42
C GLU A 30 -13.60 1.34 9.39
N THR A 31 -12.56 0.53 9.17
CA THR A 31 -11.33 0.50 9.99
C THR A 31 -10.10 0.30 9.12
N GLU A 32 -8.93 0.67 9.64
CA GLU A 32 -7.66 0.42 8.99
C GLU A 32 -7.38 -1.07 8.81
N VAL A 33 -7.77 -1.90 9.78
CA VAL A 33 -7.64 -3.37 9.68
C VAL A 33 -8.41 -3.90 8.46
N SER A 34 -9.66 -3.43 8.28
CA SER A 34 -10.47 -3.79 7.10
C SER A 34 -9.81 -3.28 5.82
N ALA A 35 -9.32 -2.03 5.79
CA ALA A 35 -8.68 -1.44 4.61
C ALA A 35 -7.48 -2.26 4.15
N PHE A 36 -6.56 -2.61 5.05
CA PHE A 36 -5.39 -3.41 4.71
C PHE A 36 -5.76 -4.82 4.20
N ASN A 37 -6.77 -5.47 4.81
CA ASN A 37 -7.23 -6.78 4.34
C ASN A 37 -7.95 -6.71 2.98
N MET A 38 -8.68 -5.62 2.70
CA MET A 38 -9.27 -5.39 1.37
C MET A 38 -8.20 -5.20 0.31
N VAL A 39 -7.13 -4.46 0.61
CA VAL A 39 -5.96 -4.33 -0.27
C VAL A 39 -5.32 -5.70 -0.51
N ALA A 40 -5.12 -6.51 0.54
CA ALA A 40 -4.59 -7.86 0.40
C ALA A 40 -5.45 -8.72 -0.55
N GLY A 41 -6.78 -8.66 -0.42
CA GLY A 41 -7.70 -9.34 -1.33
C GLY A 41 -7.59 -8.86 -2.78
N ALA A 42 -7.54 -7.54 -3.00
CA ALA A 42 -7.42 -6.94 -4.32
C ALA A 42 -6.11 -7.35 -5.01
N VAL A 43 -4.97 -7.27 -4.31
CA VAL A 43 -3.69 -7.68 -4.91
C VAL A 43 -3.60 -9.18 -5.14
N ALA A 44 -4.25 -10.00 -4.30
CA ALA A 44 -4.32 -11.45 -4.51
C ALA A 44 -5.01 -11.82 -5.83
N THR A 45 -5.93 -11.00 -6.32
CA THR A 45 -6.57 -11.17 -7.64
C THR A 45 -5.79 -10.56 -8.81
N GLY A 46 -4.59 -10.03 -8.54
CA GLY A 46 -3.67 -9.52 -9.57
C GLY A 46 -3.76 -8.01 -9.81
N HIS A 47 -4.67 -7.30 -9.15
CA HIS A 47 -4.79 -5.85 -9.30
C HIS A 47 -3.66 -5.12 -8.56
N ARG A 48 -3.28 -3.95 -9.04
CA ARG A 48 -2.50 -2.99 -8.28
C ARG A 48 -3.44 -2.31 -7.30
N ALA A 49 -3.13 -2.38 -6.02
CA ALA A 49 -3.93 -1.74 -4.98
C ALA A 49 -3.05 -1.11 -3.90
N MET A 50 -3.57 -0.05 -3.29
CA MET A 50 -2.89 0.68 -2.24
C MET A 50 -3.84 1.09 -1.12
N THR A 51 -3.27 1.42 0.03
CA THR A 51 -3.95 2.13 1.10
C THR A 51 -3.08 3.28 1.60
N ALA A 52 -3.73 4.32 2.15
CA ALA A 52 -3.03 5.44 2.78
C ALA A 52 -3.46 5.53 4.25
N THR A 53 -2.49 5.73 5.13
CA THR A 53 -2.71 5.76 6.57
C THR A 53 -1.66 6.62 7.29
N SER A 54 -1.74 6.69 8.61
CA SER A 54 -0.85 7.45 9.48
C SER A 54 -0.89 6.88 10.90
N GLY A 55 0.23 6.87 11.59
CA GLY A 55 0.34 6.62 13.04
C GLY A 55 -0.47 5.43 13.55
N PRO A 56 -1.54 5.64 14.33
CA PRO A 56 -2.35 4.55 14.87
C PRO A 56 -2.94 3.63 13.81
N GLY A 57 -3.36 4.18 12.66
CA GLY A 57 -3.90 3.38 11.55
C GLY A 57 -2.83 2.48 10.92
N PHE A 58 -1.59 2.98 10.85
CA PHE A 58 -0.44 2.17 10.44
C PHE A 58 -0.16 1.05 11.44
N SER A 59 -0.20 1.34 12.74
CA SER A 59 -0.05 0.32 13.79
C SER A 59 -1.10 -0.78 13.68
N LEU A 60 -2.37 -0.45 13.41
CA LEU A 60 -3.45 -1.42 13.19
C LEU A 60 -3.25 -2.27 11.92
N GLY A 61 -2.56 -1.74 10.91
CA GLY A 61 -2.26 -2.44 9.66
C GLY A 61 -1.08 -3.42 9.73
N GLN A 62 -0.27 -3.40 10.80
CA GLN A 62 0.98 -4.17 10.92
C GLN A 62 0.77 -5.68 10.74
N GLU A 63 -0.29 -6.24 11.30
CA GLU A 63 -0.58 -7.67 11.17
C GLU A 63 -0.91 -8.04 9.71
N ALA A 64 -1.74 -7.24 9.04
CA ALA A 64 -2.06 -7.48 7.64
C ALA A 64 -0.84 -7.36 6.73
N MET A 65 0.10 -6.46 7.03
CA MET A 65 1.38 -6.36 6.31
C MET A 65 2.23 -7.61 6.50
N SER A 66 2.25 -8.18 7.70
CA SER A 66 2.91 -9.47 7.97
C SER A 66 2.30 -10.59 7.11
N TYR A 67 0.96 -10.69 7.05
CA TYR A 67 0.27 -11.63 6.18
C TYR A 67 0.56 -11.41 4.71
N MET A 68 0.50 -10.17 4.22
CA MET A 68 0.81 -9.86 2.81
C MET A 68 2.24 -10.24 2.46
N SER A 69 3.19 -9.97 3.35
CA SER A 69 4.59 -10.34 3.15
C SER A 69 4.78 -11.86 3.09
N ALA A 70 4.13 -12.60 4.01
CA ALA A 70 4.21 -14.06 4.04
C ALA A 70 3.50 -14.73 2.84
N ALA A 71 2.46 -14.08 2.29
CA ALA A 71 1.70 -14.57 1.14
C ALA A 71 2.24 -14.07 -0.22
N ASP A 72 3.37 -13.37 -0.24
CA ASP A 72 4.00 -12.79 -1.42
C ASP A 72 3.04 -11.86 -2.20
N LEU A 73 2.31 -10.99 -1.50
CA LEU A 73 1.31 -10.07 -2.07
C LEU A 73 1.88 -8.66 -2.27
N PRO A 74 1.93 -8.15 -3.51
CA PRO A 74 2.55 -6.87 -3.86
C PRO A 74 1.60 -5.68 -3.64
N ALA A 75 1.41 -5.25 -2.41
CA ALA A 75 0.62 -4.07 -2.06
C ALA A 75 1.49 -2.82 -1.96
N VAL A 76 0.90 -1.63 -2.15
CA VAL A 76 1.55 -0.36 -1.85
C VAL A 76 0.85 0.30 -0.67
N ILE A 77 1.64 0.76 0.31
CA ILE A 77 1.17 1.48 1.48
C ILE A 77 1.74 2.90 1.42
N VAL A 78 0.89 3.90 1.57
CA VAL A 78 1.32 5.29 1.76
C VAL A 78 1.16 5.60 3.25
N GLU A 79 2.29 5.77 3.93
CA GLU A 79 2.33 6.16 5.33
C GLU A 79 2.81 7.60 5.45
N ILE A 80 1.97 8.46 5.99
CA ILE A 80 2.33 9.84 6.34
C ILE A 80 2.49 9.91 7.85
N MET A 81 3.74 9.86 8.29
CA MET A 81 4.11 9.75 9.69
C MET A 81 3.61 10.90 10.54
N ARG A 82 3.25 10.61 11.76
CA ARG A 82 2.98 11.59 12.81
C ARG A 82 3.62 11.18 14.14
N SER A 83 3.56 12.06 15.14
CA SER A 83 4.15 11.75 16.44
C SER A 83 3.26 10.81 17.25
N GLY A 84 3.88 9.93 18.04
CA GLY A 84 3.26 9.11 19.08
C GLY A 84 3.58 9.65 20.48
N PRO A 85 3.25 8.89 21.54
CA PRO A 85 2.54 7.61 21.54
C PRO A 85 1.01 7.75 21.44
N ALA A 86 0.32 6.65 21.25
CA ALA A 86 -1.16 6.56 21.08
C ALA A 86 -1.64 7.43 19.93
N ASP A 87 -2.63 8.30 20.13
CA ASP A 87 -3.08 9.22 19.07
C ASP A 87 -2.00 10.24 18.70
N GLY A 88 -1.11 10.56 19.62
CA GLY A 88 0.00 11.49 19.41
C GLY A 88 -0.47 12.88 19.00
N GLU A 89 0.26 13.47 18.06
CA GLU A 89 -0.07 14.76 17.46
C GLU A 89 -0.11 14.65 15.94
N ILE A 90 -0.98 15.43 15.31
CA ILE A 90 -1.12 15.45 13.84
C ILE A 90 -0.04 16.29 13.14
N LEU A 91 0.89 16.86 13.89
CA LEU A 91 1.99 17.66 13.36
C LEU A 91 3.04 16.77 12.67
N ALA A 92 3.84 17.41 11.82
CA ALA A 92 4.92 16.76 11.11
C ALA A 92 5.93 16.14 12.09
N ALA A 93 6.08 14.83 12.03
CA ALA A 93 7.00 14.05 12.85
C ALA A 93 7.36 12.75 12.15
N GLN A 94 8.36 12.05 12.67
CA GLN A 94 8.82 10.76 12.13
C GLN A 94 8.66 9.64 13.16
N GLY A 95 7.56 9.68 13.93
CA GLY A 95 7.30 8.73 15.01
C GLY A 95 7.12 7.29 14.55
N ASP A 96 6.65 7.10 13.32
CA ASP A 96 6.37 5.78 12.74
C ASP A 96 7.59 5.12 12.06
N TYR A 97 8.74 5.83 12.01
CA TYR A 97 9.92 5.37 11.29
C TYR A 97 10.35 3.96 11.69
N PHE A 98 10.47 3.67 12.98
CA PHE A 98 10.96 2.37 13.43
C PHE A 98 9.98 1.24 13.11
N GLN A 99 8.67 1.45 13.27
CA GLN A 99 7.72 0.41 12.90
C GLN A 99 7.64 0.19 11.36
N ALA A 100 7.97 1.22 10.56
CA ALA A 100 8.08 1.07 9.10
C ALA A 100 9.32 0.28 8.69
N VAL A 101 10.49 0.57 9.26
CA VAL A 101 11.78 -0.02 8.81
C VAL A 101 12.22 -1.24 9.62
N LYS A 102 11.73 -1.42 10.84
CA LYS A 102 12.04 -2.57 11.69
C LYS A 102 10.95 -3.63 11.67
N GLY A 103 9.75 -3.26 11.23
CA GLY A 103 8.58 -4.12 11.19
C GLY A 103 7.79 -4.10 12.50
N GLY A 104 6.57 -4.54 12.41
CA GLY A 104 5.60 -4.73 13.50
C GLY A 104 4.84 -6.03 13.27
N GLY A 105 3.64 -6.18 13.82
CA GLY A 105 2.86 -7.40 13.66
C GLY A 105 3.60 -8.66 14.10
N HIS A 106 3.32 -9.80 13.45
CA HIS A 106 4.12 -11.01 13.64
C HIS A 106 5.35 -10.94 12.73
N GLY A 107 6.53 -10.90 13.33
CA GLY A 107 7.81 -10.51 12.76
C GLY A 107 8.38 -11.35 11.61
N ASP A 108 9.70 -11.28 11.45
CA ASP A 108 10.50 -11.97 10.43
C ASP A 108 10.17 -11.60 8.96
N TYR A 109 9.63 -10.40 8.72
CA TYR A 109 9.40 -9.88 7.38
C TYR A 109 10.07 -8.51 7.19
N LYS A 110 10.22 -8.12 5.93
CA LYS A 110 10.71 -6.81 5.51
C LYS A 110 9.76 -6.23 4.46
N LEU A 111 9.77 -4.90 4.37
CA LEU A 111 9.08 -4.14 3.35
C LEU A 111 10.10 -3.39 2.49
N LEU A 112 9.72 -3.04 1.27
CA LEU A 112 10.43 -2.04 0.48
C LEU A 112 9.96 -0.66 0.96
N VAL A 113 10.82 0.09 1.64
CA VAL A 113 10.46 1.40 2.19
C VAL A 113 11.18 2.50 1.43
N PHE A 114 10.43 3.42 0.85
CA PHE A 114 10.89 4.58 0.10
C PHE A 114 10.50 5.84 0.85
N ALA A 115 11.48 6.66 1.20
CA ALA A 115 11.28 7.89 1.97
C ALA A 115 11.62 9.12 1.09
N PRO A 116 10.61 9.77 0.47
CA PRO A 116 10.84 10.94 -0.40
C PRO A 116 11.27 12.15 0.41
N ALA A 117 12.14 12.97 -0.19
CA ALA A 117 12.59 14.27 0.34
C ALA A 117 11.88 15.47 -0.34
N SER A 118 11.05 15.23 -1.36
CA SER A 118 10.26 16.25 -2.06
C SER A 118 8.96 15.65 -2.60
N ILE A 119 8.02 16.50 -3.04
CA ILE A 119 6.79 16.03 -3.66
C ILE A 119 7.06 15.38 -5.01
N GLN A 120 8.01 15.92 -5.80
CA GLN A 120 8.40 15.28 -7.06
C GLN A 120 8.93 13.86 -6.82
N GLU A 121 9.81 13.70 -5.83
CA GLU A 121 10.33 12.37 -5.49
C GLU A 121 9.23 11.43 -4.98
N ALA A 122 8.23 11.94 -4.23
CA ALA A 122 7.09 11.14 -3.82
C ALA A 122 6.27 10.63 -5.02
N VAL A 123 6.05 11.47 -6.02
CA VAL A 123 5.39 11.09 -7.27
C VAL A 123 6.19 10.01 -8.00
N ASP A 124 7.48 10.23 -8.21
CA ASP A 124 8.34 9.29 -8.93
C ASP A 124 8.44 7.93 -8.22
N LEU A 125 8.59 7.96 -6.89
CA LEU A 125 8.68 6.75 -6.07
C LEU A 125 7.38 5.96 -6.02
N MET A 126 6.19 6.56 -6.23
CA MET A 126 4.94 5.81 -6.33
C MET A 126 4.98 4.80 -7.48
N PHE A 127 5.48 5.20 -8.65
CA PHE A 127 5.64 4.29 -9.80
C PHE A 127 6.65 3.19 -9.48
N VAL A 128 7.79 3.57 -8.91
CA VAL A 128 8.82 2.63 -8.47
C VAL A 128 8.27 1.64 -7.44
N ALA A 129 7.47 2.11 -6.47
CA ALA A 129 6.91 1.27 -5.43
C ALA A 129 5.99 0.18 -6.01
N PHE A 130 5.09 0.53 -6.92
CA PHE A 130 4.23 -0.45 -7.58
C PHE A 130 5.02 -1.46 -8.42
N ASP A 131 6.00 -0.99 -9.19
CA ASP A 131 6.82 -1.86 -10.04
C ASP A 131 7.69 -2.81 -9.21
N LYS A 132 8.30 -2.29 -8.14
CA LYS A 132 9.14 -3.11 -7.25
C LYS A 132 8.31 -4.06 -6.39
N ALA A 133 7.14 -3.64 -5.92
CA ALA A 133 6.22 -4.54 -5.25
C ALA A 133 5.86 -5.73 -6.15
N ASP A 134 5.45 -5.47 -7.38
CA ASP A 134 5.12 -6.51 -8.37
C ASP A 134 6.33 -7.40 -8.68
N GLN A 135 7.50 -6.79 -8.90
CA GLN A 135 8.74 -7.51 -9.25
C GLN A 135 9.19 -8.48 -8.16
N TYR A 136 9.15 -8.05 -6.91
CA TYR A 136 9.64 -8.83 -5.77
C TYR A 136 8.54 -9.57 -5.02
N ARG A 137 7.27 -9.36 -5.41
CA ARG A 137 6.09 -9.94 -4.77
C ARG A 137 6.09 -9.71 -3.26
N MET A 138 6.23 -8.46 -2.87
CA MET A 138 6.25 -8.04 -1.48
C MET A 138 5.64 -6.64 -1.32
N PRO A 139 5.12 -6.31 -0.14
CA PRO A 139 4.60 -4.97 0.10
C PRO A 139 5.70 -3.91 -0.03
N ALA A 140 5.35 -2.77 -0.64
CA ALA A 140 6.17 -1.58 -0.71
C ALA A 140 5.48 -0.42 0.01
N MET A 141 6.27 0.53 0.51
CA MET A 141 5.76 1.66 1.28
C MET A 141 6.39 2.96 0.80
N ILE A 142 5.57 3.98 0.63
CA ILE A 142 6.00 5.38 0.59
C ILE A 142 5.87 5.91 2.01
N LEU A 143 6.99 6.33 2.59
CA LEU A 143 7.10 6.79 3.96
C LEU A 143 7.39 8.30 3.97
N GLY A 144 6.35 9.11 4.00
CA GLY A 144 6.45 10.56 4.14
C GLY A 144 6.18 11.00 5.58
N ASP A 145 6.53 12.24 5.90
CA ASP A 145 6.07 12.88 7.12
C ASP A 145 4.96 13.90 6.81
N GLY A 146 4.36 14.48 7.85
CA GLY A 146 3.29 15.46 7.69
C GLY A 146 3.72 16.75 6.96
N MET A 147 5.03 17.05 6.88
CA MET A 147 5.53 18.16 6.09
C MET A 147 5.38 17.85 4.59
N ILE A 148 5.91 16.69 4.15
CA ILE A 148 5.77 16.21 2.77
C ILE A 148 4.29 16.01 2.40
N GLY A 149 3.48 15.47 3.32
CA GLY A 149 2.07 15.20 3.06
C GLY A 149 1.19 16.43 2.90
N GLN A 150 1.62 17.61 3.37
CA GLN A 150 0.82 18.84 3.35
C GLN A 150 1.42 19.99 2.55
N MET A 151 2.70 19.90 2.17
CA MET A 151 3.33 20.94 1.36
C MET A 151 2.86 20.85 -0.11
N MET A 152 2.96 21.96 -0.81
CA MET A 152 2.68 22.05 -2.25
C MET A 152 3.93 22.48 -2.99
N GLU A 153 4.27 21.73 -4.03
CA GLU A 153 5.35 22.04 -4.95
C GLU A 153 4.87 21.82 -6.39
N PRO A 154 5.41 22.52 -7.36
CA PRO A 154 5.21 22.18 -8.76
C PRO A 154 5.81 20.81 -9.05
N VAL A 155 5.06 19.95 -9.73
CA VAL A 155 5.50 18.60 -10.09
C VAL A 155 5.32 18.35 -11.58
N GLU A 156 6.21 17.56 -12.15
CA GLU A 156 6.07 16.98 -13.48
C GLU A 156 5.48 15.58 -13.34
N LEU A 157 4.25 15.40 -13.83
CA LEU A 157 3.62 14.09 -13.80
C LEU A 157 4.18 13.21 -14.91
N PRO A 158 4.66 11.99 -14.60
CA PRO A 158 5.06 11.04 -15.63
C PRO A 158 3.85 10.62 -16.49
N PRO A 159 4.09 10.07 -17.69
CA PRO A 159 3.01 9.54 -18.52
C PRO A 159 2.20 8.48 -17.78
N ALA A 160 0.90 8.44 -18.07
CA ALA A 160 0.03 7.39 -17.52
C ALA A 160 0.55 6.00 -17.91
N VAL A 161 0.51 5.07 -16.96
CA VAL A 161 0.90 3.68 -17.20
C VAL A 161 -0.20 2.98 -18.00
N ASP A 162 0.17 2.37 -19.12
CA ASP A 162 -0.75 1.46 -19.80
C ASP A 162 -0.87 0.16 -18.99
N LEU A 163 -2.02 -0.01 -18.35
CA LEU A 163 -2.28 -1.19 -17.50
C LEU A 163 -2.27 -2.50 -18.29
N GLN A 164 -2.50 -2.46 -19.62
CA GLN A 164 -2.43 -3.65 -20.48
C GLN A 164 -1.00 -4.07 -20.78
N SER A 165 -0.05 -3.15 -20.66
CA SER A 165 1.39 -3.43 -20.84
C SER A 165 2.06 -4.03 -19.60
N LEU A 166 1.34 -4.09 -18.47
CA LEU A 166 1.91 -4.66 -17.25
C LEU A 166 2.15 -6.17 -17.40
N PRO A 167 3.24 -6.69 -16.81
CA PRO A 167 3.54 -8.11 -16.83
C PRO A 167 2.38 -8.96 -16.27
N GLU A 168 2.12 -10.09 -16.90
CA GLU A 168 1.16 -11.04 -16.38
C GLU A 168 1.56 -11.54 -14.99
N LYS A 169 0.55 -11.73 -14.15
CA LYS A 169 0.71 -12.25 -12.78
C LYS A 169 0.19 -13.69 -12.71
N PRO A 170 0.99 -14.71 -13.11
CA PRO A 170 0.52 -16.09 -13.21
C PRO A 170 0.12 -16.68 -11.85
N TRP A 171 0.57 -16.10 -10.77
CA TRP A 171 0.28 -16.51 -9.39
C TRP A 171 -1.08 -16.03 -8.86
N CYS A 172 -1.72 -15.03 -9.49
CA CYS A 172 -2.91 -14.39 -8.94
C CYS A 172 -4.16 -15.27 -9.04
N LEU A 173 -5.12 -15.02 -8.16
CA LEU A 173 -6.40 -15.70 -8.09
C LEU A 173 -7.37 -15.11 -9.13
N ARG A 174 -7.58 -15.80 -10.25
CA ARG A 174 -8.50 -15.39 -11.33
C ARG A 174 -9.76 -16.24 -11.42
N GLY A 175 -10.07 -16.97 -10.34
CA GLY A 175 -11.05 -18.06 -10.38
C GLY A 175 -10.44 -19.37 -10.90
N TRP A 176 -11.20 -20.44 -10.78
CA TRP A 176 -10.82 -21.75 -11.28
C TRP A 176 -11.96 -22.30 -12.17
N ASP A 177 -11.62 -22.58 -13.40
CA ASP A 177 -12.54 -23.07 -14.42
C ASP A 177 -12.77 -24.58 -14.38
N GLY A 178 -12.22 -25.28 -13.40
CA GLY A 178 -12.26 -26.72 -13.27
C GLY A 178 -11.12 -27.46 -13.98
N GLN A 179 -10.21 -26.74 -14.63
CA GLN A 179 -9.09 -27.31 -15.37
C GLN A 179 -7.74 -26.85 -14.79
N GLY A 180 -6.74 -27.73 -14.83
CA GLY A 180 -5.40 -27.44 -14.35
C GLY A 180 -5.27 -27.37 -12.83
N GLU A 181 -4.12 -26.89 -12.37
CA GLU A 181 -3.84 -26.72 -10.94
C GLU A 181 -4.53 -25.49 -10.36
N ARG A 182 -5.04 -25.63 -9.15
CA ARG A 182 -5.58 -24.49 -8.39
C ARG A 182 -4.44 -23.58 -7.95
N ARG A 183 -4.61 -22.28 -8.14
CA ARG A 183 -3.72 -21.28 -7.55
C ARG A 183 -4.06 -21.09 -6.09
N ILE A 184 -3.04 -21.04 -5.24
CA ILE A 184 -3.18 -20.87 -3.81
C ILE A 184 -2.32 -19.67 -3.40
N VAL A 185 -2.96 -18.73 -2.70
CA VAL A 185 -2.28 -17.66 -1.98
C VAL A 185 -2.46 -17.95 -0.49
N SER A 186 -1.36 -18.14 0.21
CA SER A 186 -1.38 -18.52 1.62
C SER A 186 -0.20 -17.92 2.36
N SER A 187 -0.46 -17.44 3.57
CA SER A 187 0.59 -17.04 4.51
C SER A 187 1.12 -18.21 5.35
N LEU A 188 0.44 -19.35 5.30
CA LEU A 188 0.85 -20.54 6.05
C LEU A 188 1.86 -21.35 5.22
N ARG A 189 3.09 -21.44 5.70
CA ARG A 189 4.18 -22.23 5.11
C ARG A 189 4.47 -23.43 6.00
N ILE A 190 3.75 -24.51 5.77
CA ILE A 190 4.10 -25.83 6.35
C ILE A 190 4.98 -26.50 5.34
N GLN A 191 6.27 -26.67 5.67
CA GLN A 191 7.12 -27.55 4.89
C GLN A 191 6.70 -29.00 5.24
N PRO A 192 6.38 -29.84 4.25
CA PRO A 192 6.26 -31.28 4.52
C PRO A 192 7.64 -31.78 4.98
N GLU A 193 7.67 -32.55 6.05
CA GLU A 193 8.87 -33.27 6.53
C GLU A 193 9.41 -34.24 5.49
#